data_64e7da971e945119ca95192359c23e1d
#
_entry.id   64e7da971e945119ca95192359c23e1d
#
_cell.length_a   1.000
_cell.length_b   1.000
_cell.length_c   1.000
_cell.angle_alpha   90.00
_cell.angle_beta   90.00
_cell.angle_gamma   90.00
#
_symmetry.space_group_name_H-M   'P 1'
#
loop_
_entity.id
_entity.type
_entity.pdbx_description
1 polymer ?
#
loop_
_entity_poly.entity_id
_entity_poly.type
_entity_poly.pdbx_seq_one_letter_code
_entity_poly.pdbx_strand_id
1 'polypeptide(L)'
;MTNLTPLRNFINEPHCDLGVNAWVLADLVKGMKNARFIDLGVRLGASSAMMSINAAENNNKVCGCDLMFDGFQKQGARFVNEDYTCYMADSVTLGKDWDEDPFDIIFVDTIHTREQVLAELYFWVDHLKEGGYLIFHDTHWVGRNGEDNPVAEDTYGDTIGGKLWKRPDVAVTDFFNLPKSVREMTEYENDDILLEHYIPSMGMTFVKVKTLDAITRFKEGIDWDEVFEHRNYLNDVHFNPSNPKFVDWDQDIPNIQNQLVITP
;
A
#
# COMPACT_ATOMS: atom_id res chain seq x y z
N MET A 1 24.96 10.67 -13.53
CA MET A 1 24.27 9.38 -13.29
C MET A 1 24.39 9.07 -11.79
N THR A 2 23.26 9.03 -11.10
CA THR A 2 23.21 8.67 -9.67
C THR A 2 23.66 7.23 -9.48
N ASN A 3 24.57 6.97 -8.52
CA ASN A 3 24.97 5.60 -8.20
C ASN A 3 23.83 4.87 -7.47
N LEU A 4 23.13 4.00 -8.16
CA LEU A 4 22.00 3.22 -7.61
C LEU A 4 22.43 1.97 -6.82
N THR A 5 23.74 1.68 -6.68
CA THR A 5 24.19 0.48 -5.96
C THR A 5 23.71 0.42 -4.50
N PRO A 6 23.77 1.51 -3.69
CA PRO A 6 23.28 1.47 -2.33
C PRO A 6 21.77 1.18 -2.24
N LEU A 7 20.97 1.76 -3.15
CA LEU A 7 19.54 1.52 -3.22
C LEU A 7 19.24 0.07 -3.62
N ARG A 8 19.97 -0.48 -4.61
CA ARG A 8 19.83 -1.90 -4.98
C ARG A 8 20.14 -2.84 -3.83
N ASN A 9 21.17 -2.55 -3.05
CA ASN A 9 21.51 -3.35 -1.89
C ASN A 9 20.38 -3.30 -0.85
N PHE A 10 19.82 -2.13 -0.60
CA PHE A 10 18.70 -1.96 0.33
C PHE A 10 17.45 -2.75 -0.14
N ILE A 11 17.07 -2.64 -1.41
CA ILE A 11 15.90 -3.36 -1.96
C ILE A 11 16.10 -4.88 -1.97
N ASN A 12 17.33 -5.36 -2.06
CA ASN A 12 17.65 -6.80 -2.03
C ASN A 12 17.87 -7.35 -0.62
N GLU A 13 17.69 -6.56 0.42
CA GLU A 13 17.75 -7.06 1.79
C GLU A 13 16.56 -7.99 2.09
N PRO A 14 16.73 -9.04 2.91
CA PRO A 14 15.68 -10.02 3.20
C PRO A 14 14.39 -9.44 3.81
N HIS A 15 14.49 -8.23 4.36
CA HIS A 15 13.37 -7.52 4.98
C HIS A 15 12.59 -6.62 4.01
N CYS A 16 13.08 -6.48 2.78
CA CYS A 16 12.39 -5.74 1.73
C CYS A 16 11.61 -6.72 0.86
N ASP A 17 10.32 -6.79 1.09
CA ASP A 17 9.39 -7.71 0.44
C ASP A 17 8.93 -7.30 -0.95
N LEU A 18 9.14 -6.03 -1.35
CA LEU A 18 8.88 -5.58 -2.73
C LEU A 18 9.68 -6.37 -3.78
N GLY A 19 10.90 -6.80 -3.47
CA GLY A 19 11.73 -7.59 -4.36
C GLY A 19 11.88 -6.99 -5.77
N VAL A 20 11.64 -7.80 -6.79
CA VAL A 20 11.73 -7.35 -8.20
C VAL A 20 10.64 -6.33 -8.58
N ASN A 21 9.49 -6.33 -7.89
CA ASN A 21 8.39 -5.41 -8.15
C ASN A 21 8.76 -3.96 -7.84
N ALA A 22 9.73 -3.75 -6.94
CA ALA A 22 10.30 -2.43 -6.69
C ALA A 22 10.75 -1.72 -7.97
N TRP A 23 11.36 -2.46 -8.90
CA TRP A 23 11.87 -1.89 -10.15
C TRP A 23 10.75 -1.58 -11.15
N VAL A 24 9.63 -2.31 -11.11
CA VAL A 24 8.43 -1.98 -11.91
C VAL A 24 7.86 -0.63 -11.44
N LEU A 25 7.77 -0.42 -10.12
CA LEU A 25 7.37 0.87 -9.54
C LEU A 25 8.32 2.00 -9.96
N ALA A 26 9.63 1.77 -9.88
CA ALA A 26 10.64 2.74 -10.31
C ALA A 26 10.53 3.10 -11.80
N ASP A 27 10.28 2.14 -12.67
CA ASP A 27 10.11 2.38 -14.11
C ASP A 27 8.83 3.18 -14.40
N LEU A 28 7.74 2.94 -13.66
CA LEU A 28 6.51 3.72 -13.76
C LEU A 28 6.78 5.21 -13.43
N VAL A 29 7.40 5.50 -12.27
CA VAL A 29 7.57 6.88 -11.80
C VAL A 29 8.63 7.66 -12.60
N LYS A 30 9.58 6.97 -13.23
CA LYS A 30 10.72 7.56 -13.96
C LYS A 30 10.32 8.56 -15.04
N GLY A 31 9.18 8.32 -15.70
CA GLY A 31 8.66 9.19 -16.76
C GLY A 31 7.74 10.32 -16.27
N MET A 32 7.34 10.30 -15.00
CA MET A 32 6.39 11.26 -14.45
C MET A 32 7.09 12.55 -14.02
N LYS A 33 6.43 13.69 -14.26
CA LYS A 33 6.95 15.03 -13.92
C LYS A 33 5.85 15.86 -13.26
N ASN A 34 6.25 16.68 -12.27
CA ASN A 34 5.34 17.48 -11.45
C ASN A 34 4.23 16.63 -10.82
N ALA A 35 4.55 15.39 -10.53
CA ALA A 35 3.63 14.39 -10.00
C ALA A 35 3.67 14.36 -8.47
N ARG A 36 2.59 13.87 -7.87
CA ARG A 36 2.47 13.66 -6.42
C ARG A 36 2.22 12.20 -6.14
N PHE A 37 2.98 11.65 -5.22
CA PHE A 37 2.89 10.24 -4.81
C PHE A 37 2.71 10.15 -3.31
N ILE A 38 1.87 9.21 -2.85
CA ILE A 38 1.75 8.86 -1.44
C ILE A 38 1.94 7.37 -1.24
N ASP A 39 2.65 7.03 -0.16
CA ASP A 39 2.96 5.68 0.30
C ASP A 39 2.17 5.41 1.60
N LEU A 40 1.17 4.57 1.54
CA LEU A 40 0.38 4.16 2.70
C LEU A 40 0.96 2.84 3.23
N GLY A 41 1.64 2.89 4.40
CA GLY A 41 2.39 1.77 4.96
C GLY A 41 3.87 1.83 4.56
N VAL A 42 4.61 2.80 5.10
CA VAL A 42 6.01 3.07 4.72
C VAL A 42 6.97 2.02 5.25
N ARG A 43 6.75 1.51 6.45
CA ARG A 43 7.59 0.51 7.14
C ARG A 43 9.10 0.84 7.08
N LEU A 44 9.87 0.20 6.20
CA LEU A 44 11.30 0.45 6.01
C LEU A 44 11.58 1.49 4.92
N GLY A 45 10.58 1.88 4.13
CA GLY A 45 10.66 2.91 3.09
C GLY A 45 11.14 2.41 1.73
N ALA A 46 10.93 1.16 1.39
CA ALA A 46 11.34 0.60 0.10
C ALA A 46 10.52 1.21 -1.05
N SER A 47 9.20 1.22 -0.94
CA SER A 47 8.26 1.85 -1.87
C SER A 47 8.51 3.35 -1.98
N SER A 48 8.63 4.05 -0.85
CA SER A 48 8.98 5.48 -0.79
C SER A 48 10.29 5.80 -1.50
N ALA A 49 11.33 4.97 -1.30
CA ALA A 49 12.63 5.13 -1.98
C ALA A 49 12.52 4.94 -3.49
N MET A 50 11.71 3.98 -3.96
CA MET A 50 11.50 3.76 -5.40
C MET A 50 10.69 4.89 -6.04
N MET A 51 9.67 5.40 -5.39
CA MET A 51 8.91 6.57 -5.84
C MET A 51 9.75 7.86 -5.82
N SER A 52 10.79 7.91 -4.99
CA SER A 52 11.70 9.05 -4.91
C SER A 52 12.79 9.05 -5.98
N ILE A 53 12.92 7.98 -6.79
CA ILE A 53 13.90 7.94 -7.88
C ILE A 53 13.64 9.08 -8.87
N ASN A 54 14.65 9.95 -9.05
CA ASN A 54 14.60 11.15 -9.90
C ASN A 54 13.48 12.14 -9.51
N ALA A 55 12.89 12.06 -8.31
CA ALA A 55 11.79 12.93 -7.93
C ALA A 55 12.23 14.40 -7.92
N ALA A 56 13.40 14.75 -7.36
CA ALA A 56 13.92 16.12 -7.38
C ALA A 56 14.15 16.63 -8.81
N GLU A 57 14.73 15.82 -9.70
CA GLU A 57 14.99 16.20 -11.10
C GLU A 57 13.69 16.41 -11.90
N ASN A 58 12.65 15.66 -11.56
CA ASN A 58 11.34 15.69 -12.21
C ASN A 58 10.33 16.63 -11.51
N ASN A 59 10.72 17.30 -10.43
CA ASN A 59 9.82 18.10 -9.59
C ASN A 59 8.63 17.29 -9.07
N ASN A 60 8.84 15.99 -8.74
CA ASN A 60 7.82 15.15 -8.13
C ASN A 60 7.86 15.30 -6.61
N LYS A 61 6.69 15.24 -5.97
CA LYS A 61 6.54 15.25 -4.52
C LYS A 61 6.17 13.87 -4.04
N VAL A 62 6.89 13.39 -3.03
CA VAL A 62 6.64 12.08 -2.41
C VAL A 62 6.37 12.29 -0.93
N CYS A 63 5.33 11.65 -0.43
CA CYS A 63 5.06 11.61 1.00
C CYS A 63 4.68 10.17 1.43
N GLY A 64 4.72 9.92 2.73
CA GLY A 64 4.34 8.63 3.28
C GLY A 64 3.51 8.76 4.53
N CYS A 65 2.61 7.81 4.73
CA CYS A 65 1.78 7.65 5.90
C CYS A 65 2.08 6.32 6.58
N ASP A 66 2.38 6.36 7.86
CA ASP A 66 2.56 5.17 8.68
C ASP A 66 2.22 5.49 10.14
N LEU A 67 1.94 4.49 10.94
CA LEU A 67 1.77 4.64 12.38
C LEU A 67 3.11 4.84 13.10
N MET A 68 4.21 4.41 12.48
CA MET A 68 5.57 4.50 13.00
C MET A 68 6.59 4.70 11.87
N PHE A 69 7.63 5.51 12.12
CA PHE A 69 8.69 5.78 11.15
C PHE A 69 10.08 5.33 11.60
N ASP A 70 10.19 4.56 12.68
CA ASP A 70 11.48 4.14 13.25
C ASP A 70 12.30 3.30 12.25
N GLY A 71 11.66 2.36 11.56
CA GLY A 71 12.28 1.54 10.52
C GLY A 71 12.72 2.37 9.32
N PHE A 72 11.85 3.24 8.84
CA PHE A 72 12.14 4.17 7.75
C PHE A 72 13.33 5.08 8.06
N GLN A 73 13.39 5.70 9.25
CA GLN A 73 14.50 6.57 9.65
C GLN A 73 15.85 5.87 9.61
N LYS A 74 15.88 4.61 10.03
CA LYS A 74 17.13 3.83 10.06
C LYS A 74 17.61 3.39 8.69
N GLN A 75 16.68 3.15 7.75
CA GLN A 75 16.99 2.47 6.50
C GLN A 75 16.59 3.27 5.25
N GLY A 76 15.32 3.61 5.07
CA GLY A 76 14.76 4.21 3.85
C GLY A 76 15.02 5.70 3.71
N ALA A 77 15.05 6.45 4.80
CA ALA A 77 15.12 7.91 4.80
C ALA A 77 16.29 8.49 3.98
N ARG A 78 17.41 7.78 3.90
CA ARG A 78 18.58 8.18 3.09
C ARG A 78 18.37 8.07 1.58
N PHE A 79 17.28 7.48 1.11
CA PHE A 79 16.98 7.24 -0.29
C PHE A 79 15.81 8.07 -0.80
N VAL A 80 15.18 8.86 0.05
CA VAL A 80 14.12 9.78 -0.34
C VAL A 80 14.67 11.21 -0.47
N ASN A 81 13.88 12.10 -1.07
CA ASN A 81 14.24 13.50 -1.23
C ASN A 81 14.19 14.28 0.09
N GLU A 82 14.88 15.42 0.14
CA GLU A 82 14.90 16.31 1.31
C GLU A 82 13.50 16.88 1.66
N ASP A 83 12.61 16.98 0.69
CA ASP A 83 11.23 17.46 0.83
C ASP A 83 10.21 16.33 1.06
N TYR A 84 10.67 15.09 1.31
CA TYR A 84 9.79 13.98 1.66
C TYR A 84 9.04 14.27 2.96
N THR A 85 7.72 14.15 2.91
CA THR A 85 6.86 14.41 4.08
C THR A 85 6.39 13.11 4.71
N CYS A 86 6.53 13.00 6.05
CA CYS A 86 6.04 11.88 6.85
C CYS A 86 4.75 12.27 7.58
N TYR A 87 3.67 11.54 7.36
CA TYR A 87 2.43 11.67 8.12
C TYR A 87 2.32 10.49 9.10
N MET A 88 2.55 10.74 10.39
CA MET A 88 2.39 9.72 11.42
C MET A 88 0.91 9.64 11.83
N ALA A 89 0.15 8.83 11.10
CA ALA A 89 -1.28 8.71 11.25
C ALA A 89 -1.79 7.34 10.79
N ASP A 90 -2.99 7.01 11.18
CA ASP A 90 -3.77 5.95 10.55
C ASP A 90 -4.14 6.37 9.12
N SER A 91 -3.87 5.50 8.14
CA SER A 91 -4.05 5.81 6.72
C SER A 91 -5.49 6.15 6.35
N VAL A 92 -6.47 5.48 6.96
CA VAL A 92 -7.90 5.74 6.72
C VAL A 92 -8.31 7.09 7.29
N THR A 93 -7.84 7.41 8.50
CA THR A 93 -8.11 8.70 9.14
C THR A 93 -7.48 9.84 8.34
N LEU A 94 -6.23 9.67 7.90
CA LEU A 94 -5.55 10.66 7.07
C LEU A 94 -6.30 10.88 5.75
N GLY A 95 -6.72 9.80 5.06
CA GLY A 95 -7.45 9.91 3.81
C GLY A 95 -8.81 10.60 3.95
N LYS A 96 -9.50 10.40 5.09
CA LYS A 96 -10.75 11.09 5.39
C LYS A 96 -10.56 12.60 5.57
N ASP A 97 -9.46 13.00 6.21
CA ASP A 97 -9.19 14.39 6.59
C ASP A 97 -8.27 15.11 5.56
N TRP A 98 -7.94 14.43 4.44
CA TRP A 98 -7.05 14.97 3.42
C TRP A 98 -7.70 16.14 2.67
N ASP A 99 -7.05 17.30 2.67
CA ASP A 99 -7.53 18.54 2.04
C ASP A 99 -6.54 19.17 1.05
N GLU A 100 -5.42 18.48 0.77
CA GLU A 100 -4.43 18.94 -0.19
C GLU A 100 -4.72 18.45 -1.63
N ASP A 101 -3.85 18.87 -2.58
CA ASP A 101 -3.92 18.46 -3.99
C ASP A 101 -3.92 16.93 -4.17
N PRO A 102 -4.64 16.40 -5.17
CA PRO A 102 -4.72 14.98 -5.44
C PRO A 102 -3.40 14.38 -5.96
N PHE A 103 -3.31 13.07 -5.92
CA PHE A 103 -2.14 12.26 -6.24
C PHE A 103 -2.19 11.66 -7.65
N ASP A 104 -1.03 11.49 -8.25
CA ASP A 104 -0.84 10.71 -9.47
C ASP A 104 -0.66 9.22 -9.15
N ILE A 105 -0.10 8.90 -7.95
CA ILE A 105 0.04 7.53 -7.44
C ILE A 105 -0.34 7.51 -5.97
N ILE A 106 -1.17 6.52 -5.61
CA ILE A 106 -1.45 6.11 -4.24
C ILE A 106 -1.01 4.65 -4.11
N PHE A 107 0.05 4.41 -3.33
CA PHE A 107 0.58 3.08 -3.05
C PHE A 107 0.01 2.58 -1.71
N VAL A 108 -0.55 1.38 -1.69
CA VAL A 108 -1.25 0.79 -0.54
C VAL A 108 -0.57 -0.48 -0.11
N ASP A 109 0.08 -0.44 1.07
CA ASP A 109 0.84 -1.55 1.65
C ASP A 109 0.78 -1.51 3.19
N THR A 110 -0.42 -1.47 3.75
CA THR A 110 -0.68 -1.34 5.19
C THR A 110 -0.97 -2.71 5.83
N ILE A 111 -2.12 -2.88 6.46
CA ILE A 111 -2.59 -4.19 6.92
C ILE A 111 -3.17 -4.94 5.71
N HIS A 112 -2.58 -6.07 5.37
CA HIS A 112 -2.87 -6.82 4.13
C HIS A 112 -4.20 -7.58 4.21
N THR A 113 -5.29 -6.87 4.54
CA THR A 113 -6.64 -7.45 4.59
C THR A 113 -7.59 -6.69 3.67
N ARG A 114 -8.59 -7.39 3.13
CA ARG A 114 -9.64 -6.80 2.31
C ARG A 114 -10.29 -5.58 2.97
N GLU A 115 -10.61 -5.69 4.24
CA GLU A 115 -11.35 -4.67 4.97
C GLU A 115 -10.51 -3.39 5.16
N GLN A 116 -9.23 -3.53 5.43
CA GLN A 116 -8.32 -2.38 5.53
C GLN A 116 -8.18 -1.69 4.18
N VAL A 117 -7.88 -2.46 3.12
CA VAL A 117 -7.70 -1.93 1.76
C VAL A 117 -8.98 -1.27 1.25
N LEU A 118 -10.15 -1.87 1.50
CA LEU A 118 -11.44 -1.23 1.15
C LEU A 118 -11.66 0.07 1.91
N ALA A 119 -11.37 0.11 3.21
CA ALA A 119 -11.53 1.33 4.00
C ALA A 119 -10.61 2.45 3.52
N GLU A 120 -9.38 2.12 3.10
CA GLU A 120 -8.46 3.06 2.46
C GLU A 120 -9.01 3.53 1.12
N LEU A 121 -9.42 2.62 0.25
CA LEU A 121 -10.00 2.96 -1.06
C LEU A 121 -11.22 3.87 -0.94
N TYR A 122 -12.06 3.69 0.10
CA TYR A 122 -13.25 4.51 0.32
C TYR A 122 -12.94 6.00 0.37
N PHE A 123 -11.82 6.38 1.00
CA PHE A 123 -11.42 7.78 1.12
C PHE A 123 -10.39 8.18 0.07
N TRP A 124 -9.34 7.38 -0.15
CA TRP A 124 -8.21 7.77 -0.96
C TRP A 124 -8.50 7.85 -2.47
N VAL A 125 -9.47 7.10 -2.98
CA VAL A 125 -9.81 7.17 -4.40
C VAL A 125 -10.31 8.56 -4.82
N ASP A 126 -10.94 9.32 -3.90
CA ASP A 126 -11.40 10.68 -4.14
C ASP A 126 -10.22 11.67 -4.26
N HIS A 127 -9.04 11.27 -3.80
CA HIS A 127 -7.80 12.05 -3.88
C HIS A 127 -6.87 11.59 -5.00
N LEU A 128 -7.34 10.72 -5.90
CA LEU A 128 -6.61 10.29 -7.09
C LEU A 128 -6.91 11.24 -8.25
N LYS A 129 -5.88 11.56 -9.06
CA LYS A 129 -6.09 12.25 -10.34
C LYS A 129 -6.65 11.30 -11.39
N GLU A 130 -7.38 11.86 -12.35
CA GLU A 130 -7.77 11.11 -13.56
C GLU A 130 -6.53 10.62 -14.31
N GLY A 131 -6.53 9.36 -14.70
CA GLY A 131 -5.36 8.68 -15.29
C GLY A 131 -4.29 8.30 -14.29
N GLY A 132 -4.50 8.54 -12.98
CA GLY A 132 -3.62 8.15 -11.90
C GLY A 132 -3.66 6.66 -11.59
N TYR A 133 -2.75 6.23 -10.72
CA TYR A 133 -2.58 4.83 -10.35
C TYR A 133 -2.88 4.58 -8.88
N LEU A 134 -3.68 3.56 -8.62
CA LEU A 134 -3.75 2.87 -7.33
C LEU A 134 -2.86 1.64 -7.43
N ILE A 135 -1.91 1.47 -6.50
CA ILE A 135 -0.97 0.36 -6.53
C ILE A 135 -1.10 -0.38 -5.20
N PHE A 136 -1.29 -1.70 -5.27
CA PHE A 136 -1.50 -2.55 -4.11
C PHE A 136 -0.39 -3.58 -4.01
N HIS A 137 0.22 -3.70 -2.84
CA HIS A 137 1.16 -4.77 -2.53
C HIS A 137 0.45 -5.99 -1.92
N ASP A 138 1.16 -7.12 -1.80
CA ASP A 138 0.67 -8.39 -1.24
C ASP A 138 -0.62 -8.94 -1.88
N THR A 139 -0.80 -8.67 -3.17
CA THR A 139 -1.98 -9.10 -3.91
C THR A 139 -1.89 -10.53 -4.44
N HIS A 140 -0.72 -11.19 -4.31
CA HIS A 140 -0.52 -12.59 -4.71
C HIS A 140 0.31 -13.32 -3.65
N TRP A 141 -0.31 -13.57 -2.52
CA TRP A 141 0.32 -14.33 -1.45
C TRP A 141 0.34 -15.83 -1.78
N VAL A 142 1.50 -16.37 -2.13
CA VAL A 142 1.78 -17.80 -2.07
C VAL A 142 2.28 -18.09 -0.66
N GLY A 143 1.59 -18.95 0.09
CA GLY A 143 1.93 -19.25 1.49
C GLY A 143 3.42 -19.47 1.71
N ARG A 144 3.93 -19.17 2.91
CA ARG A 144 5.37 -19.20 3.28
C ARG A 144 6.13 -20.47 2.88
N ASN A 145 5.44 -21.54 2.52
CA ASN A 145 6.01 -22.83 2.16
C ASN A 145 6.00 -23.10 0.64
N GLY A 146 5.62 -22.13 -0.20
CA GLY A 146 5.51 -22.35 -1.66
C GLY A 146 4.42 -23.36 -2.06
N GLU A 147 3.61 -23.78 -1.12
CA GLU A 147 2.42 -24.58 -1.38
C GLU A 147 1.26 -23.62 -1.61
N ASP A 148 0.54 -23.80 -2.71
CA ASP A 148 -0.78 -23.21 -2.90
C ASP A 148 -1.60 -23.58 -1.68
N ASN A 149 -1.79 -22.64 -0.76
CA ASN A 149 -2.50 -22.93 0.47
C ASN A 149 -3.98 -23.09 0.12
N PRO A 150 -4.54 -24.33 0.12
CA PRO A 150 -5.91 -24.57 -0.29
C PRO A 150 -6.94 -24.07 0.73
N VAL A 151 -6.50 -23.37 1.78
CA VAL A 151 -7.39 -22.82 2.80
C VAL A 151 -8.13 -21.65 2.21
N ALA A 152 -9.29 -21.96 1.66
CA ALA A 152 -10.28 -21.04 1.09
C ALA A 152 -9.67 -20.01 0.11
N GLU A 153 -9.99 -20.12 -1.15
CA GLU A 153 -9.52 -19.33 -2.32
C GLU A 153 -9.33 -17.82 -2.14
N ASP A 154 -9.82 -17.23 -1.04
CA ASP A 154 -9.90 -15.78 -0.81
C ASP A 154 -9.24 -15.33 0.49
N THR A 155 -8.71 -16.24 1.32
CA THR A 155 -8.18 -15.88 2.65
C THR A 155 -6.71 -16.20 2.80
N TYR A 156 -6.02 -15.45 3.68
CA TYR A 156 -4.76 -15.91 4.24
C TYR A 156 -4.99 -17.15 5.10
N GLY A 157 -4.09 -18.12 5.05
CA GLY A 157 -4.13 -19.27 5.94
C GLY A 157 -3.93 -18.92 7.41
N ASP A 158 -3.50 -17.70 7.70
CA ASP A 158 -3.25 -17.19 9.05
C ASP A 158 -4.49 -16.46 9.60
N THR A 159 -4.69 -16.60 10.92
CA THR A 159 -5.76 -15.89 11.62
C THR A 159 -5.21 -14.69 12.37
N ILE A 160 -5.74 -13.51 12.11
CA ILE A 160 -5.50 -12.33 12.92
C ILE A 160 -6.60 -12.24 13.97
N GLY A 161 -6.22 -12.22 15.23
CA GLY A 161 -7.18 -12.20 16.33
C GLY A 161 -8.13 -13.41 16.37
N GLY A 162 -7.72 -14.56 15.76
CA GLY A 162 -8.53 -15.76 15.68
C GLY A 162 -9.61 -15.74 14.59
N LYS A 163 -9.56 -14.79 13.65
CA LYS A 163 -10.48 -14.66 12.50
C LYS A 163 -9.69 -14.76 11.21
N LEU A 164 -10.21 -15.52 10.22
CA LEU A 164 -9.67 -15.56 8.87
C LEU A 164 -10.03 -14.27 8.13
N TRP A 165 -9.06 -13.66 7.49
CA TRP A 165 -9.23 -12.41 6.74
C TRP A 165 -9.03 -12.65 5.25
N LYS A 166 -9.79 -11.94 4.43
CA LYS A 166 -9.62 -11.96 2.98
C LYS A 166 -8.41 -11.13 2.58
N ARG A 167 -7.80 -11.50 1.45
CA ARG A 167 -6.58 -10.88 0.91
C ARG A 167 -6.85 -9.53 0.23
N PRO A 168 -5.82 -8.70 0.01
CA PRO A 168 -5.91 -7.42 -0.72
C PRO A 168 -6.47 -7.54 -2.15
N ASP A 169 -6.13 -8.61 -2.88
CA ASP A 169 -6.65 -8.86 -4.23
C ASP A 169 -8.18 -9.01 -4.28
N VAL A 170 -8.76 -9.49 -3.17
CA VAL A 170 -10.23 -9.53 -2.99
C VAL A 170 -10.79 -8.12 -2.89
N ALA A 171 -10.13 -7.24 -2.11
CA ALA A 171 -10.54 -5.84 -2.03
C ALA A 171 -10.51 -5.15 -3.39
N VAL A 172 -9.45 -5.35 -4.16
CA VAL A 172 -9.32 -4.79 -5.52
C VAL A 172 -10.46 -5.24 -6.41
N THR A 173 -10.74 -6.56 -6.47
CA THR A 173 -11.82 -7.06 -7.32
C THR A 173 -13.21 -6.62 -6.86
N ASP A 174 -13.46 -6.56 -5.54
CA ASP A 174 -14.73 -6.11 -5.00
C ASP A 174 -14.94 -4.61 -5.26
N PHE A 175 -13.92 -3.78 -5.01
CA PHE A 175 -14.02 -2.33 -5.20
C PHE A 175 -14.30 -1.93 -6.65
N PHE A 176 -13.58 -2.52 -7.60
CA PHE A 176 -13.74 -2.23 -9.02
C PHE A 176 -14.86 -3.06 -9.68
N ASN A 177 -15.61 -3.84 -8.91
CA ASN A 177 -16.69 -4.74 -9.39
C ASN A 177 -16.21 -5.66 -10.53
N LEU A 178 -15.06 -6.32 -10.32
CA LEU A 178 -14.44 -7.19 -11.32
C LEU A 178 -14.79 -8.66 -11.11
N PRO A 179 -14.84 -9.45 -12.18
CA PRO A 179 -14.95 -10.91 -12.05
C PRO A 179 -13.76 -11.48 -11.26
N LYS A 180 -14.02 -12.50 -10.44
CA LYS A 180 -12.99 -13.19 -9.64
C LYS A 180 -11.81 -13.70 -10.49
N SER A 181 -12.08 -14.12 -11.72
CA SER A 181 -11.07 -14.60 -12.67
C SER A 181 -9.99 -13.55 -13.00
N VAL A 182 -10.27 -12.27 -12.79
CA VAL A 182 -9.27 -11.20 -13.02
C VAL A 182 -8.06 -11.34 -12.12
N ARG A 183 -8.20 -11.94 -10.93
CA ARG A 183 -7.08 -12.19 -9.99
C ARG A 183 -6.00 -13.13 -10.53
N GLU A 184 -6.36 -13.95 -11.52
CA GLU A 184 -5.45 -14.90 -12.20
C GLU A 184 -4.88 -14.35 -13.51
N MET A 185 -5.33 -13.16 -13.94
CA MET A 185 -4.90 -12.51 -15.16
C MET A 185 -3.68 -11.64 -14.91
N THR A 186 -2.77 -11.56 -15.88
CA THR A 186 -1.66 -10.60 -15.84
C THR A 186 -2.08 -9.19 -16.22
N GLU A 187 -3.15 -9.06 -17.00
CA GLU A 187 -3.70 -7.79 -17.46
C GLU A 187 -5.21 -7.90 -17.64
N TYR A 188 -5.93 -6.84 -17.27
CA TYR A 188 -7.36 -6.68 -17.51
C TYR A 188 -7.66 -5.21 -17.84
N GLU A 189 -8.49 -4.98 -18.84
CA GLU A 189 -8.87 -3.63 -19.25
C GLU A 189 -10.38 -3.55 -19.53
N ASN A 190 -10.99 -2.45 -19.11
CA ASN A 190 -12.34 -2.04 -19.48
C ASN A 190 -12.37 -0.51 -19.71
N ASP A 191 -13.55 0.08 -19.83
CA ASP A 191 -13.71 1.51 -20.09
C ASP A 191 -13.18 2.38 -18.92
N ASP A 192 -13.25 1.88 -17.68
CA ASP A 192 -12.97 2.62 -16.47
C ASP A 192 -11.52 2.45 -15.96
N ILE A 193 -10.95 1.25 -16.14
CA ILE A 193 -9.62 0.91 -15.61
C ILE A 193 -8.77 0.11 -16.57
N LEU A 194 -7.44 0.19 -16.37
CA LEU A 194 -6.45 -0.78 -16.80
C LEU A 194 -5.79 -1.35 -15.56
N LEU A 195 -5.77 -2.67 -15.43
CA LEU A 195 -5.19 -3.39 -14.31
C LEU A 195 -4.07 -4.31 -14.81
N GLU A 196 -2.92 -4.29 -14.11
CA GLU A 196 -1.77 -5.15 -14.37
C GLU A 196 -1.33 -5.83 -13.09
N HIS A 197 -1.13 -7.15 -13.13
CA HIS A 197 -0.63 -7.96 -12.01
C HIS A 197 0.81 -8.40 -12.23
N TYR A 198 1.63 -8.16 -11.23
CA TYR A 198 3.02 -8.63 -11.13
C TYR A 198 3.12 -9.63 -9.99
N ILE A 199 3.14 -10.92 -10.32
CA ILE A 199 3.07 -12.05 -9.39
C ILE A 199 4.29 -12.20 -8.47
N PRO A 200 5.56 -11.96 -8.92
CA PRO A 200 6.72 -12.14 -8.05
C PRO A 200 6.65 -11.33 -6.77
N SER A 201 7.36 -11.77 -5.73
CA SER A 201 7.53 -11.02 -4.46
C SER A 201 6.21 -10.63 -3.81
N MET A 202 5.39 -11.59 -3.46
CA MET A 202 4.08 -11.42 -2.79
C MET A 202 2.99 -10.80 -3.67
N GLY A 203 3.33 -10.41 -4.88
CA GLY A 203 2.44 -9.78 -5.85
C GLY A 203 2.28 -8.28 -5.67
N MET A 204 2.13 -7.61 -6.80
CA MET A 204 1.80 -6.19 -6.87
C MET A 204 0.79 -5.96 -7.98
N THR A 205 -0.28 -5.23 -7.68
CA THR A 205 -1.32 -4.89 -8.65
C THR A 205 -1.33 -3.40 -8.91
N PHE A 206 -1.21 -3.02 -10.16
CA PHE A 206 -1.33 -1.65 -10.63
C PHE A 206 -2.71 -1.45 -11.24
N VAL A 207 -3.46 -0.48 -10.77
CA VAL A 207 -4.75 -0.11 -11.34
C VAL A 207 -4.70 1.34 -11.80
N LYS A 208 -4.63 1.55 -13.10
CA LYS A 208 -4.79 2.88 -13.69
C LYS A 208 -6.28 3.21 -13.80
N VAL A 209 -6.71 4.26 -13.10
CA VAL A 209 -8.09 4.75 -13.17
C VAL A 209 -8.20 5.71 -14.36
N LYS A 210 -8.91 5.32 -15.42
CA LYS A 210 -9.02 6.08 -16.67
C LYS A 210 -9.95 7.29 -16.55
N THR A 211 -11.02 7.14 -15.74
CA THR A 211 -12.02 8.17 -15.52
C THR A 211 -12.48 8.20 -14.07
N LEU A 212 -12.58 9.40 -13.50
CA LEU A 212 -13.07 9.61 -12.13
C LEU A 212 -14.60 9.48 -12.03
N ASP A 213 -15.33 9.61 -13.13
CA ASP A 213 -16.79 9.44 -13.13
C ASP A 213 -17.23 8.02 -12.67
N ALA A 214 -16.33 7.04 -12.77
CA ALA A 214 -16.55 5.68 -12.31
C ALA A 214 -16.47 5.51 -10.78
N ILE A 215 -15.85 6.43 -10.04
CA ILE A 215 -15.56 6.28 -8.60
C ILE A 215 -16.83 6.03 -7.79
N THR A 216 -17.90 6.76 -8.07
CA THR A 216 -19.19 6.55 -7.38
C THR A 216 -19.70 5.12 -7.57
N ARG A 217 -19.59 4.60 -8.81
CA ARG A 217 -20.00 3.22 -9.12
C ARG A 217 -19.12 2.18 -8.44
N PHE A 218 -17.82 2.45 -8.27
CA PHE A 218 -16.91 1.55 -7.56
C PHE A 218 -17.30 1.39 -6.09
N LYS A 219 -17.85 2.43 -5.48
CA LYS A 219 -18.33 2.38 -4.09
C LYS A 219 -19.71 1.71 -3.94
N GLU A 220 -20.45 1.51 -5.02
CA GLU A 220 -21.75 0.85 -4.99
C GLU A 220 -21.62 -0.66 -4.74
N GLY A 221 -22.57 -1.23 -4.01
CA GLY A 221 -22.65 -2.69 -3.79
C GLY A 221 -21.73 -3.23 -2.70
N ILE A 222 -20.94 -2.37 -2.04
CA ILE A 222 -20.12 -2.73 -0.87
C ILE A 222 -20.89 -2.36 0.40
N ASP A 223 -20.96 -3.29 1.35
CA ASP A 223 -21.46 -3.01 2.70
C ASP A 223 -20.38 -2.30 3.51
N TRP A 224 -20.40 -0.96 3.46
CA TRP A 224 -19.39 -0.13 4.12
C TRP A 224 -19.49 -0.18 5.63
N ASP A 225 -20.67 -0.41 6.19
CA ASP A 225 -20.84 -0.55 7.64
C ASP A 225 -20.10 -1.81 8.12
N GLU A 226 -20.25 -2.93 7.40
CA GLU A 226 -19.51 -4.17 7.68
C GLU A 226 -17.99 -3.96 7.53
N VAL A 227 -17.54 -3.28 6.45
CA VAL A 227 -16.12 -3.00 6.22
C VAL A 227 -15.51 -2.21 7.38
N PHE A 228 -16.15 -1.13 7.81
CA PHE A 228 -15.63 -0.28 8.89
C PHE A 228 -15.73 -0.96 10.26
N GLU A 229 -16.77 -1.76 10.53
CA GLU A 229 -16.85 -2.56 11.76
C GLU A 229 -15.67 -3.55 11.84
N HIS A 230 -15.44 -4.30 10.78
CA HIS A 230 -14.35 -5.27 10.73
C HIS A 230 -12.96 -4.61 10.80
N ARG A 231 -12.77 -3.50 10.11
CA ARG A 231 -11.53 -2.71 10.16
C ARG A 231 -11.26 -2.18 11.58
N ASN A 232 -12.28 -1.69 12.28
CA ASN A 232 -12.15 -1.24 13.67
C ASN A 232 -11.77 -2.39 14.61
N TYR A 233 -12.29 -3.58 14.38
CA TYR A 233 -11.84 -4.78 15.09
C TYR A 233 -10.37 -5.11 14.83
N LEU A 234 -9.92 -5.02 13.58
CA LEU A 234 -8.50 -5.22 13.22
C LEU A 234 -7.60 -4.24 13.96
N ASN A 235 -7.96 -2.97 13.97
CA ASN A 235 -7.18 -1.93 14.66
C ASN A 235 -7.10 -2.20 16.16
N ASP A 236 -8.20 -2.62 16.79
CA ASP A 236 -8.20 -2.96 18.20
C ASP A 236 -7.31 -4.15 18.52
N VAL A 237 -7.27 -5.16 17.63
CA VAL A 237 -6.38 -6.32 17.80
C VAL A 237 -4.91 -5.97 17.54
N HIS A 238 -4.61 -5.15 16.52
CA HIS A 238 -3.23 -4.84 16.13
C HIS A 238 -2.57 -3.77 16.98
N PHE A 239 -3.34 -2.75 17.41
CA PHE A 239 -2.77 -1.53 18.00
C PHE A 239 -3.18 -1.26 19.43
N ASN A 240 -4.06 -2.09 20.02
CA ASN A 240 -4.46 -1.95 21.42
C ASN A 240 -3.75 -2.99 22.30
N PRO A 241 -2.66 -2.61 23.00
CA PRO A 241 -1.92 -3.53 23.88
C PRO A 241 -2.75 -4.10 25.03
N SER A 242 -3.89 -3.47 25.34
CA SER A 242 -4.84 -3.95 26.37
C SER A 242 -5.76 -5.05 25.85
N ASN A 243 -5.82 -5.29 24.53
CA ASN A 243 -6.59 -6.37 23.97
C ASN A 243 -5.86 -7.71 24.19
N PRO A 244 -6.52 -8.74 24.80
CA PRO A 244 -5.89 -10.04 25.02
C PRO A 244 -5.52 -10.80 23.74
N LYS A 245 -6.00 -10.34 22.58
CA LYS A 245 -5.66 -10.88 21.25
C LYS A 245 -4.62 -10.04 20.52
N PHE A 246 -4.07 -9.02 21.19
CA PHE A 246 -3.04 -8.16 20.62
C PHE A 246 -1.85 -9.01 20.14
N VAL A 247 -1.41 -8.76 18.90
CA VAL A 247 -0.25 -9.39 18.30
C VAL A 247 0.84 -8.32 18.23
N ASP A 248 1.85 -8.46 19.07
CA ASP A 248 3.03 -7.59 19.06
C ASP A 248 3.94 -8.00 17.89
N TRP A 249 3.88 -7.24 16.80
CA TRP A 249 4.71 -7.45 15.62
C TRP A 249 6.11 -6.87 15.75
N ASP A 250 6.35 -6.07 16.81
CA ASP A 250 7.59 -5.31 17.02
C ASP A 250 8.62 -6.03 17.87
N GLN A 251 8.43 -7.29 18.24
CA GLN A 251 9.40 -8.03 19.08
C GLN A 251 10.82 -8.10 18.49
N ASP A 252 10.98 -7.77 17.21
CA ASP A 252 12.28 -7.78 16.53
C ASP A 252 12.90 -6.38 16.29
N ILE A 253 12.24 -5.28 16.71
CA ILE A 253 12.77 -3.92 16.52
C ILE A 253 13.20 -3.33 17.87
N PRO A 254 14.51 -3.16 18.12
CA PRO A 254 14.98 -2.57 19.38
C PRO A 254 14.54 -1.11 19.50
N ASN A 255 13.93 -0.77 20.65
CA ASN A 255 13.50 0.55 21.07
C ASN A 255 14.57 1.63 20.80
N ILE A 256 14.29 2.58 19.93
CA ILE A 256 15.05 3.81 19.79
C ILE A 256 14.09 4.99 19.82
N GLN A 257 14.01 5.64 20.97
CA GLN A 257 13.43 6.97 21.12
C GLN A 257 14.37 7.99 20.50
N ASN A 258 13.93 8.78 19.49
CA ASN A 258 14.24 10.21 19.38
C ASN A 258 13.64 10.85 18.11
N GLN A 259 12.76 11.79 18.37
CA GLN A 259 12.45 13.05 17.68
C GLN A 259 12.33 13.03 16.15
N LEU A 260 11.12 12.80 15.70
CA LEU A 260 10.62 13.32 14.44
C LEU A 260 10.02 14.71 14.67
N VAL A 261 10.34 15.64 13.80
CA VAL A 261 9.56 16.88 13.66
C VAL A 261 8.29 16.47 12.94
N ILE A 262 7.22 16.33 13.69
CA ILE A 262 5.86 16.15 13.13
C ILE A 262 5.35 17.55 12.89
N THR A 263 5.15 17.93 11.65
CA THR A 263 4.28 19.06 11.31
C THR A 263 2.86 18.54 11.27
N PRO A 264 1.94 19.21 12.02
CA PRO A 264 0.52 18.83 12.01
C PRO A 264 -0.12 19.09 10.67
#